data_65429d777b56118ff887dc5ceadf6c7f
#
_entry.id   65429d777b56118ff887dc5ceadf6c7f
#
_cell.length_a   1.000
_cell.length_b   1.000
_cell.length_c   1.000
_cell.angle_alpha   90.00
_cell.angle_beta   90.00
_cell.angle_gamma   90.00
#
_symmetry.space_group_name_H-M   'P 1'
#
loop_
_entity.id
_entity.type
_entity.pdbx_description
1 polymer ?
#
loop_
_entity_poly.entity_id
_entity_poly.type
_entity_poly.pdbx_seq_one_letter_code
_entity_poly.pdbx_strand_id
1 'polypeptide(L)'
;MPKTQQQLNLEKLTYIPAGSVVDVEIITATESKRVKIEFIGLLNEQYIILNYPPVKRLPNAGDFIKEGVMVIVRAVLESGGGQVIAFRQQIKAVASHPCRLIFLNFPQQVQLFSLRSEARIPTLFPAKLVIDEQVYEGVIKDISLAGVQLEINSEADLSHLKAQACQVVLSKREFTGKVCRVRKRESGYQLGVQLNTSENEMNVFMKEHLIDLSVLEITS
;
A
#
# COMPACT_ATOMS: atom_id res chain seq x y z
N MET A 1 -14.95 -28.46 -8.65
CA MET A 1 -15.91 -27.39 -8.99
C MET A 1 -15.17 -26.05 -9.07
N PRO A 2 -15.46 -25.18 -10.02
CA PRO A 2 -14.84 -23.85 -10.03
C PRO A 2 -15.26 -23.08 -8.79
N LYS A 3 -14.29 -22.33 -8.19
CA LYS A 3 -14.54 -21.48 -7.04
C LYS A 3 -15.47 -20.32 -7.39
N THR A 4 -16.35 -19.95 -6.50
CA THR A 4 -17.19 -18.77 -6.66
C THR A 4 -16.35 -17.49 -6.54
N GLN A 5 -16.81 -16.36 -7.10
CA GLN A 5 -16.15 -15.07 -6.96
C GLN A 5 -15.95 -14.68 -5.49
N GLN A 6 -16.89 -15.04 -4.63
CA GLN A 6 -16.82 -14.80 -3.18
C GLN A 6 -15.68 -15.61 -2.53
N GLN A 7 -15.50 -16.87 -2.91
CA GLN A 7 -14.38 -17.68 -2.43
C GLN A 7 -13.03 -17.14 -2.88
N LEU A 8 -12.92 -16.72 -4.15
CA LEU A 8 -11.73 -16.07 -4.67
C LEU A 8 -11.39 -14.76 -3.94
N ASN A 9 -12.41 -14.00 -3.57
CA ASN A 9 -12.21 -12.77 -2.81
C ASN A 9 -11.76 -13.06 -1.37
N LEU A 10 -12.31 -14.10 -0.72
CA LEU A 10 -11.89 -14.51 0.62
C LEU A 10 -10.44 -15.00 0.66
N GLU A 11 -10.00 -15.71 -0.36
CA GLU A 11 -8.59 -16.15 -0.48
C GLU A 11 -7.61 -14.97 -0.47
N LYS A 12 -8.03 -13.79 -0.92
CA LYS A 12 -7.17 -12.59 -0.88
C LYS A 12 -6.83 -12.11 0.52
N LEU A 13 -7.54 -12.59 1.56
CA LEU A 13 -7.13 -12.33 2.95
C LEU A 13 -5.73 -12.87 3.25
N THR A 14 -5.31 -13.96 2.58
CA THR A 14 -3.96 -14.51 2.72
C THR A 14 -2.86 -13.59 2.17
N TYR A 15 -3.22 -12.59 1.36
CA TYR A 15 -2.28 -11.60 0.83
C TYR A 15 -2.09 -10.38 1.73
N ILE A 16 -2.71 -10.36 2.91
CA ILE A 16 -2.40 -9.37 3.94
C ILE A 16 -1.09 -9.81 4.61
N PRO A 17 -0.01 -9.01 4.51
CA PRO A 17 1.25 -9.42 5.11
C PRO A 17 1.17 -9.44 6.64
N ALA A 18 1.68 -10.49 7.26
CA ALA A 18 1.88 -10.49 8.71
C ALA A 18 2.83 -9.36 9.13
N GLY A 19 2.53 -8.70 10.24
CA GLY A 19 3.24 -7.49 10.68
C GLY A 19 2.80 -6.19 10.00
N SER A 20 1.93 -6.26 8.99
CA SER A 20 1.42 -5.06 8.33
C SER A 20 0.44 -4.27 9.21
N VAL A 21 0.38 -2.96 8.99
CA VAL A 21 -0.54 -2.09 9.70
C VAL A 21 -1.89 -2.08 8.99
N VAL A 22 -2.94 -2.48 9.69
CA VAL A 22 -4.33 -2.41 9.23
C VAL A 22 -5.10 -1.28 9.94
N ASP A 23 -6.07 -0.71 9.24
CA ASP A 23 -6.98 0.30 9.78
C ASP A 23 -8.22 -0.40 10.33
N VAL A 24 -8.47 -0.27 11.62
CA VAL A 24 -9.60 -0.87 12.31
C VAL A 24 -10.53 0.23 12.81
N GLU A 25 -11.77 0.17 12.38
CA GLU A 25 -12.86 1.02 12.85
C GLU A 25 -13.74 0.21 13.80
N ILE A 26 -13.75 0.61 15.07
CA ILE A 26 -14.52 -0.01 16.13
C ILE A 26 -15.87 0.69 16.17
N ILE A 27 -16.96 -0.06 16.05
CA ILE A 27 -18.32 0.47 16.00
C ILE A 27 -19.00 0.21 17.33
N THR A 28 -19.29 1.26 18.06
CA THR A 28 -20.10 1.21 19.28
C THR A 28 -21.49 1.79 19.02
N ALA A 29 -22.39 1.70 19.99
CA ALA A 29 -23.76 2.21 19.85
C ALA A 29 -23.82 3.75 19.68
N THR A 30 -22.81 4.48 20.17
CA THR A 30 -22.82 5.94 20.22
C THR A 30 -21.79 6.61 19.32
N GLU A 31 -20.71 5.89 18.99
CA GLU A 31 -19.60 6.45 18.23
C GLU A 31 -18.82 5.38 17.45
N SER A 32 -18.00 5.79 16.49
CA SER A 32 -16.99 4.93 15.91
C SER A 32 -15.59 5.47 16.22
N LYS A 33 -14.64 4.59 16.46
CA LYS A 33 -13.22 4.94 16.69
C LYS A 33 -12.34 4.22 15.71
N ARG A 34 -11.43 4.96 15.07
CA ARG A 34 -10.44 4.40 14.16
C ARG A 34 -9.09 4.30 14.82
N VAL A 35 -8.46 3.14 14.67
CA VAL A 35 -7.13 2.87 15.17
C VAL A 35 -6.34 2.04 14.17
N LYS A 36 -5.05 2.33 14.04
CA LYS A 36 -4.11 1.53 13.26
C LYS A 36 -3.44 0.52 14.17
N ILE A 37 -3.61 -0.75 13.87
CA ILE A 37 -3.03 -1.87 14.62
C ILE A 37 -2.37 -2.85 13.67
N GLU A 38 -1.56 -3.73 14.22
CA GLU A 38 -0.80 -4.71 13.47
C GLU A 38 -1.65 -5.95 13.20
N PHE A 39 -1.59 -6.45 11.98
CA PHE A 39 -2.13 -7.73 11.60
C PHE A 39 -1.12 -8.83 11.91
N ILE A 40 -1.49 -9.77 12.75
CA ILE A 40 -0.61 -10.87 13.16
C ILE A 40 -0.72 -12.04 12.19
N GLY A 41 -1.94 -12.37 11.73
CA GLY A 41 -2.15 -13.45 10.80
C GLY A 41 -3.56 -14.00 10.74
N LEU A 42 -3.69 -15.10 9.99
CA LEU A 42 -4.91 -15.90 9.84
C LEU A 42 -4.69 -17.28 10.48
N LEU A 43 -5.69 -17.78 11.14
CA LEU A 43 -5.72 -19.15 11.64
C LEU A 43 -6.77 -19.96 10.87
N ASN A 44 -6.32 -20.67 9.83
CA ASN A 44 -7.05 -21.69 9.06
C ASN A 44 -8.55 -21.40 8.86
N GLU A 45 -8.88 -20.27 8.28
CA GLU A 45 -10.28 -19.85 8.02
C GLU A 45 -11.17 -19.78 9.27
N GLN A 46 -10.60 -19.81 10.45
CA GLN A 46 -11.34 -19.70 11.71
C GLN A 46 -11.28 -18.30 12.28
N TYR A 47 -10.08 -17.72 12.35
CA TYR A 47 -9.86 -16.43 13.00
C TYR A 47 -8.91 -15.55 12.23
N ILE A 48 -9.15 -14.26 12.36
CA ILE A 48 -8.19 -13.19 12.04
C ILE A 48 -7.61 -12.71 13.37
N ILE A 49 -6.29 -12.60 13.45
CA ILE A 49 -5.57 -12.23 14.66
C ILE A 49 -4.94 -10.85 14.46
N LEU A 50 -5.25 -9.94 15.36
CA LEU A 50 -4.72 -8.58 15.39
C LEU A 50 -3.99 -8.33 16.71
N ASN A 51 -2.97 -7.51 16.68
CA ASN A 51 -2.32 -7.03 17.89
C ASN A 51 -3.26 -6.08 18.65
N TYR A 52 -3.12 -6.02 19.98
CA TYR A 52 -3.88 -5.07 20.77
C TYR A 52 -3.23 -3.67 20.67
N PRO A 53 -4.01 -2.60 20.46
CA PRO A 53 -3.44 -1.26 20.29
C PRO A 53 -2.76 -0.77 21.57
N PRO A 54 -1.59 -0.13 21.47
CA PRO A 54 -0.96 0.50 22.61
C PRO A 54 -1.80 1.69 23.10
N VAL A 55 -1.73 1.99 24.41
CA VAL A 55 -2.48 3.06 25.07
C VAL A 55 -2.32 4.42 24.38
N LYS A 56 -1.12 4.71 23.83
CA LYS A 56 -0.85 5.94 23.08
C LYS A 56 -1.71 6.08 21.80
N ARG A 57 -2.12 4.98 21.19
CA ARG A 57 -2.93 4.98 19.95
C ARG A 57 -4.42 4.96 20.23
N LEU A 58 -4.83 4.29 21.31
CA LEU A 58 -6.22 4.22 21.74
C LEU A 58 -6.26 4.23 23.27
N PRO A 59 -6.38 5.43 23.90
CA PRO A 59 -6.63 5.53 25.33
C PRO A 59 -7.93 4.79 25.69
N ASN A 60 -7.95 4.12 26.84
CA ASN A 60 -9.10 3.34 27.30
C ASN A 60 -9.61 2.27 26.31
N ALA A 61 -8.67 1.67 25.56
CA ALA A 61 -9.02 0.66 24.56
C ALA A 61 -9.91 -0.47 25.12
N GLY A 62 -9.78 -0.81 26.41
CA GLY A 62 -10.61 -1.79 27.09
C GLY A 62 -12.12 -1.46 27.12
N ASP A 63 -12.50 -0.19 26.97
CA ASP A 63 -13.90 0.22 26.90
C ASP A 63 -14.53 -0.09 25.55
N PHE A 64 -13.73 -0.13 24.50
CA PHE A 64 -14.14 -0.28 23.10
C PHE A 64 -13.85 -1.67 22.54
N ILE A 65 -12.74 -2.30 22.95
CA ILE A 65 -12.29 -3.60 22.43
C ILE A 65 -12.73 -4.70 23.39
N LYS A 66 -13.93 -5.22 23.15
CA LYS A 66 -14.58 -6.27 23.93
C LYS A 66 -15.20 -7.32 22.99
N GLU A 67 -15.39 -8.52 23.50
CA GLU A 67 -16.16 -9.57 22.79
C GLU A 67 -17.53 -9.05 22.35
N GLY A 68 -17.94 -9.42 21.13
CA GLY A 68 -19.20 -9.02 20.52
C GLY A 68 -19.19 -7.64 19.84
N VAL A 69 -18.18 -6.80 20.08
CA VAL A 69 -18.10 -5.49 19.43
C VAL A 69 -17.80 -5.65 17.95
N MET A 70 -18.52 -4.89 17.12
CA MET A 70 -18.34 -4.91 15.68
C MET A 70 -17.15 -4.03 15.27
N VAL A 71 -16.37 -4.55 14.35
CA VAL A 71 -15.25 -3.82 13.75
C VAL A 71 -15.29 -3.90 12.22
N ILE A 72 -14.81 -2.86 11.57
CA ILE A 72 -14.49 -2.87 10.14
C ILE A 72 -12.98 -2.82 10.01
N VAL A 73 -12.40 -3.81 9.37
CA VAL A 73 -10.97 -3.89 9.09
C VAL A 73 -10.71 -3.54 7.65
N ARG A 74 -9.70 -2.69 7.41
CA ARG A 74 -9.22 -2.34 6.07
C ARG A 74 -7.73 -2.61 6.01
N ALA A 75 -7.32 -3.44 5.07
CA ALA A 75 -5.92 -3.81 4.88
C ALA A 75 -5.50 -3.58 3.43
N VAL A 76 -4.24 -3.18 3.22
CA VAL A 76 -3.64 -3.10 1.89
C VAL A 76 -3.05 -4.45 1.55
N LEU A 77 -3.38 -4.97 0.36
CA LEU A 77 -2.84 -6.22 -0.15
C LEU A 77 -1.47 -5.98 -0.78
N GLU A 78 -0.53 -6.85 -0.50
CA GLU A 78 0.83 -6.77 -1.06
C GLU A 78 0.84 -7.09 -2.56
N SER A 79 0.11 -8.11 -2.95
CA SER A 79 -0.08 -8.51 -4.34
C SER A 79 -1.38 -7.93 -4.89
N GLY A 80 -1.30 -6.98 -5.80
CA GLY A 80 -2.51 -6.44 -6.45
C GLY A 80 -2.53 -4.94 -6.70
N GLY A 81 -1.37 -4.31 -6.89
CA GLY A 81 -1.33 -2.91 -7.36
C GLY A 81 -1.94 -1.88 -6.39
N GLY A 82 -1.96 -2.17 -5.08
CA GLY A 82 -2.54 -1.28 -4.07
C GLY A 82 -4.05 -1.49 -3.87
N GLN A 83 -4.53 -2.71 -4.03
CA GLN A 83 -5.88 -3.07 -3.62
C GLN A 83 -6.01 -3.02 -2.09
N VAL A 84 -7.17 -2.57 -1.63
CA VAL A 84 -7.58 -2.63 -0.24
C VAL A 84 -8.66 -3.69 -0.12
N ILE A 85 -8.49 -4.58 0.83
CA ILE A 85 -9.53 -5.49 1.27
C ILE A 85 -10.19 -4.92 2.53
N ALA A 86 -11.51 -4.92 2.56
CA ALA A 86 -12.28 -4.50 3.72
C ALA A 86 -13.31 -5.56 4.09
N PHE A 87 -13.49 -5.76 5.39
CA PHE A 87 -14.51 -6.65 5.92
C PHE A 87 -15.01 -6.17 7.27
N ARG A 88 -16.22 -6.60 7.61
CA ARG A 88 -16.87 -6.33 8.89
C ARG A 88 -16.98 -7.61 9.69
N GLN A 89 -16.55 -7.59 10.95
CA GLN A 89 -16.63 -8.75 11.84
C GLN A 89 -16.80 -8.36 13.30
N GLN A 90 -17.28 -9.32 14.11
CA GLN A 90 -17.29 -9.17 15.55
C GLN A 90 -15.96 -9.61 16.16
N ILE A 91 -15.57 -8.94 17.24
CA ILE A 91 -14.51 -9.41 18.12
C ILE A 91 -14.99 -10.69 18.79
N LYS A 92 -14.31 -11.80 18.53
CA LYS A 92 -14.62 -13.10 19.10
C LYS A 92 -14.08 -13.26 20.50
N ALA A 93 -12.86 -12.78 20.72
CA ALA A 93 -12.19 -12.83 22.01
C ALA A 93 -11.05 -11.82 22.07
N VAL A 94 -10.66 -11.47 23.29
CA VAL A 94 -9.43 -10.72 23.59
C VAL A 94 -8.59 -11.58 24.53
N ALA A 95 -7.47 -12.10 24.04
CA ALA A 95 -6.49 -12.78 24.87
C ALA A 95 -5.61 -11.76 25.59
N SER A 96 -5.15 -12.10 26.80
CA SER A 96 -4.24 -11.27 27.61
C SER A 96 -2.89 -11.91 27.88
N HIS A 97 -2.74 -13.19 27.63
CA HIS A 97 -1.50 -13.95 27.84
C HIS A 97 -1.15 -14.77 26.59
N PRO A 98 0.13 -14.91 26.26
CA PRO A 98 1.32 -14.23 26.82
C PRO A 98 1.42 -12.75 26.40
N CYS A 99 0.65 -12.33 25.42
CA CYS A 99 0.49 -10.95 24.96
C CYS A 99 -0.98 -10.65 24.69
N ARG A 100 -1.34 -9.36 24.59
CA ARG A 100 -2.72 -8.99 24.29
C ARG A 100 -2.99 -9.07 22.79
N LEU A 101 -3.94 -9.92 22.40
CA LEU A 101 -4.34 -10.15 21.02
C LEU A 101 -5.86 -10.04 20.89
N ILE A 102 -6.31 -9.60 19.71
CA ILE A 102 -7.72 -9.54 19.33
C ILE A 102 -7.99 -10.64 18.31
N PHE A 103 -8.97 -11.48 18.57
CA PHE A 103 -9.43 -12.51 17.66
C PHE A 103 -10.77 -12.08 17.05
N LEU A 104 -10.80 -12.02 15.72
CA LEU A 104 -12.03 -11.80 14.97
C LEU A 104 -12.47 -13.11 14.34
N ASN A 105 -13.78 -13.32 14.19
CA ASN A 105 -14.27 -14.42 13.37
C ASN A 105 -13.77 -14.26 11.93
N PHE A 106 -13.62 -15.38 11.21
CA PHE A 106 -13.31 -15.32 9.79
C PHE A 106 -14.50 -14.72 9.02
N PRO A 107 -14.31 -13.75 8.12
CA PRO A 107 -15.42 -13.10 7.43
C PRO A 107 -16.03 -14.02 6.38
N GLN A 108 -17.36 -13.95 6.24
CA GLN A 108 -18.06 -14.64 5.16
C GLN A 108 -17.98 -13.87 3.84
N GLN A 109 -17.78 -12.54 3.91
CA GLN A 109 -17.71 -11.66 2.76
C GLN A 109 -16.63 -10.62 2.96
N VAL A 110 -15.97 -10.27 1.86
CA VAL A 110 -15.00 -9.17 1.80
C VAL A 110 -15.31 -8.26 0.62
N GLN A 111 -14.96 -7.00 0.76
CA GLN A 111 -15.01 -6.02 -0.31
C GLN A 111 -13.59 -5.70 -0.76
N LEU A 112 -13.39 -5.61 -2.06
CA LEU A 112 -12.13 -5.23 -2.66
C LEU A 112 -12.28 -3.86 -3.31
N PHE A 113 -11.38 -2.96 -2.98
CA PHE A 113 -11.30 -1.64 -3.57
C PHE A 113 -9.93 -1.45 -4.20
N SER A 114 -9.90 -1.04 -5.44
CA SER A 114 -8.67 -0.54 -6.04
C SER A 114 -8.51 0.92 -5.61
N LEU A 115 -7.46 1.22 -4.84
CA LEU A 115 -7.13 2.61 -4.50
C LEU A 115 -6.49 3.34 -5.68
N ARG A 116 -6.16 2.61 -6.73
CA ARG A 116 -5.47 3.10 -7.91
C ARG A 116 -6.17 2.60 -9.15
N SER A 117 -6.35 3.47 -10.10
CA SER A 117 -6.83 3.12 -11.44
C SER A 117 -5.82 2.25 -12.19
N GLU A 118 -4.54 2.31 -11.80
CA GLU A 118 -3.44 1.70 -12.53
C GLU A 118 -2.49 0.91 -11.63
N ALA A 119 -2.00 -0.21 -12.16
CA ALA A 119 -0.96 -1.00 -11.52
C ALA A 119 0.36 -0.22 -11.45
N ARG A 120 1.11 -0.40 -10.39
CA ARG A 120 2.48 0.09 -10.26
C ARG A 120 3.44 -1.07 -10.31
N ILE A 121 4.45 -0.94 -11.15
CA ILE A 121 5.50 -1.94 -11.30
C ILE A 121 6.69 -1.51 -10.43
N PRO A 122 7.09 -2.31 -9.44
CA PRO A 122 8.32 -2.08 -8.70
C PRO A 122 9.51 -2.13 -9.64
N THR A 123 10.44 -1.20 -9.44
CA THR A 123 11.64 -1.12 -10.27
C THR A 123 12.80 -0.50 -9.49
N LEU A 124 14.01 -0.59 -10.02
CA LEU A 124 15.21 0.09 -9.51
C LEU A 124 15.90 0.82 -10.66
N PHE A 125 15.18 1.72 -11.30
CA PHE A 125 15.64 2.37 -12.52
C PHE A 125 16.33 3.71 -12.18
N PRO A 126 17.62 3.91 -12.57
CA PRO A 126 18.29 5.19 -12.39
C PRO A 126 17.56 6.30 -13.16
N ALA A 127 17.39 7.44 -12.52
CA ALA A 127 16.69 8.58 -13.10
C ALA A 127 17.27 9.91 -12.63
N LYS A 128 16.98 10.95 -13.41
CA LYS A 128 17.24 12.33 -13.02
C LYS A 128 15.94 13.10 -12.95
N LEU A 129 15.79 13.89 -11.91
CA LEU A 129 14.71 14.86 -11.78
C LEU A 129 15.31 16.25 -12.03
N VAL A 130 14.75 16.97 -12.97
CA VAL A 130 15.20 18.33 -13.31
C VAL A 130 14.10 19.32 -12.94
N ILE A 131 14.44 20.30 -12.12
CA ILE A 131 13.55 21.39 -11.67
C ILE A 131 14.37 22.68 -11.68
N ASP A 132 13.89 23.71 -12.39
CA ASP A 132 14.54 25.02 -12.47
C ASP A 132 16.07 24.91 -12.73
N GLU A 133 16.46 24.11 -13.75
CA GLU A 133 17.84 23.81 -14.12
C GLU A 133 18.66 23.01 -13.09
N GLN A 134 18.12 22.75 -11.92
CA GLN A 134 18.73 21.86 -10.93
C GLN A 134 18.46 20.40 -11.24
N VAL A 135 19.51 19.57 -11.16
CA VAL A 135 19.44 18.15 -11.44
C VAL A 135 19.58 17.36 -10.14
N TYR A 136 18.60 16.53 -9.85
CA TYR A 136 18.60 15.60 -8.72
C TYR A 136 18.71 14.17 -9.24
N GLU A 137 19.80 13.49 -8.92
CA GLU A 137 19.98 12.08 -9.28
C GLU A 137 19.27 11.17 -8.26
N GLY A 138 18.63 10.12 -8.75
CA GLY A 138 17.88 9.20 -7.91
C GLY A 138 17.52 7.90 -8.60
N VAL A 139 16.69 7.10 -7.93
CA VAL A 139 16.24 5.79 -8.39
C VAL A 139 14.72 5.73 -8.37
N ILE A 140 14.12 5.35 -9.49
CA ILE A 140 12.68 5.05 -9.55
C ILE A 140 12.43 3.73 -8.83
N LYS A 141 11.57 3.77 -7.81
CA LYS A 141 11.19 2.60 -7.01
C LYS A 141 9.92 1.93 -7.50
N ASP A 142 9.02 2.69 -8.07
CA ASP A 142 7.85 2.17 -8.78
C ASP A 142 7.45 3.11 -9.93
N ILE A 143 6.86 2.53 -10.96
CA ILE A 143 6.36 3.21 -12.16
C ILE A 143 4.93 2.75 -12.47
N SER A 144 4.10 3.67 -12.91
CA SER A 144 2.75 3.41 -13.44
C SER A 144 2.51 4.21 -14.72
N LEU A 145 1.37 4.03 -15.36
CA LEU A 145 1.00 4.81 -16.55
C LEU A 145 0.93 6.32 -16.26
N ALA A 146 0.54 6.72 -15.05
CA ALA A 146 0.34 8.12 -14.68
C ALA A 146 1.52 8.75 -13.94
N GLY A 147 2.53 7.97 -13.51
CA GLY A 147 3.62 8.56 -12.73
C GLY A 147 4.62 7.60 -12.16
N VAL A 148 5.58 8.18 -11.46
CA VAL A 148 6.73 7.47 -10.88
C VAL A 148 6.93 7.83 -9.42
N GLN A 149 7.53 6.91 -8.67
CA GLN A 149 8.06 7.16 -7.33
C GLN A 149 9.59 7.17 -7.40
N LEU A 150 10.18 8.33 -7.14
CA LEU A 150 11.62 8.56 -7.17
C LEU A 150 12.17 8.63 -5.75
N GLU A 151 13.29 7.99 -5.50
CA GLU A 151 14.07 8.11 -4.26
C GLU A 151 15.36 8.86 -4.55
N ILE A 152 15.60 9.94 -3.80
CA ILE A 152 16.78 10.80 -3.93
C ILE A 152 17.51 10.78 -2.60
N ASN A 153 18.78 10.41 -2.63
CA ASN A 153 19.67 10.53 -1.47
C ASN A 153 20.18 11.97 -1.40
N SER A 154 19.71 12.72 -0.40
CA SER A 154 20.07 14.13 -0.20
C SER A 154 19.99 14.50 1.28
N GLU A 155 20.98 15.23 1.76
CA GLU A 155 20.96 15.85 3.09
C GLU A 155 20.24 17.19 3.09
N ALA A 156 20.17 17.85 1.93
CA ALA A 156 19.45 19.11 1.77
C ALA A 156 17.95 18.93 1.90
N ASP A 157 17.24 19.94 2.39
CA ASP A 157 15.78 19.91 2.48
C ASP A 157 15.14 20.07 1.10
N LEU A 158 14.50 18.99 0.63
CA LEU A 158 13.78 18.94 -0.64
C LEU A 158 12.26 19.17 -0.48
N SER A 159 11.78 19.58 0.67
CA SER A 159 10.33 19.78 0.93
C SER A 159 9.73 20.86 0.02
N HIS A 160 10.53 21.84 -0.39
CA HIS A 160 10.15 22.93 -1.29
C HIS A 160 9.82 22.47 -2.72
N LEU A 161 10.28 21.27 -3.14
CA LEU A 161 10.00 20.72 -4.47
C LEU A 161 8.54 20.29 -4.66
N LYS A 162 7.77 20.21 -3.58
CA LYS A 162 6.34 19.85 -3.67
C LYS A 162 5.58 20.86 -4.52
N ALA A 163 4.77 20.34 -5.43
CA ALA A 163 3.95 21.07 -6.40
C ALA A 163 4.72 21.77 -7.54
N GLN A 164 6.05 21.61 -7.60
CA GLN A 164 6.87 22.13 -8.71
C GLN A 164 6.65 21.31 -9.99
N ALA A 165 6.72 22.04 -11.13
CA ALA A 165 6.85 21.42 -12.44
C ALA A 165 8.24 20.80 -12.57
N CYS A 166 8.37 19.68 -13.24
CA CYS A 166 9.63 18.98 -13.36
C CYS A 166 9.75 18.20 -14.68
N GLN A 167 10.98 17.84 -15.00
CA GLN A 167 11.29 16.82 -15.99
C GLN A 167 11.89 15.59 -15.30
N VAL A 168 11.42 14.40 -15.68
CA VAL A 168 12.02 13.13 -15.25
C VAL A 168 12.72 12.53 -16.44
N VAL A 169 14.02 12.33 -16.30
CA VAL A 169 14.87 11.73 -17.35
C VAL A 169 15.10 10.27 -17.00
N LEU A 170 14.57 9.38 -17.84
CA LEU A 170 14.65 7.92 -17.72
C LEU A 170 15.36 7.37 -18.96
N SER A 171 16.49 6.70 -18.81
CA SER A 171 17.34 6.31 -19.93
C SER A 171 17.71 7.52 -20.81
N LYS A 172 17.16 7.62 -21.99
CA LYS A 172 17.36 8.72 -22.93
C LYS A 172 16.05 9.46 -23.24
N ARG A 173 14.98 9.18 -22.46
CA ARG A 173 13.67 9.82 -22.63
C ARG A 173 13.41 10.81 -21.51
N GLU A 174 12.75 11.88 -21.86
CA GLU A 174 12.37 12.96 -20.96
C GLU A 174 10.85 13.00 -20.84
N PHE A 175 10.35 12.99 -19.61
CA PHE A 175 8.93 13.07 -19.30
C PHE A 175 8.70 14.32 -18.49
N THR A 176 7.83 15.20 -18.95
CA THR A 176 7.39 16.35 -18.15
C THR A 176 6.41 15.88 -17.09
N GLY A 177 6.36 16.59 -15.97
CA GLY A 177 5.46 16.22 -14.89
C GLY A 177 5.41 17.25 -13.77
N LYS A 178 4.82 16.82 -12.66
CA LYS A 178 4.67 17.62 -11.45
C LYS A 178 4.97 16.78 -10.21
N VAL A 179 5.74 17.33 -9.29
CA VAL A 179 5.99 16.70 -7.99
C VAL A 179 4.73 16.80 -7.12
N CYS A 180 4.03 15.69 -6.92
CA CYS A 180 2.79 15.65 -6.13
C CYS A 180 3.04 15.39 -4.65
N ARG A 181 4.14 14.71 -4.31
CA ARG A 181 4.45 14.28 -2.95
C ARG A 181 5.94 14.35 -2.68
N VAL A 182 6.29 14.84 -1.50
CA VAL A 182 7.65 14.77 -0.95
C VAL A 182 7.57 14.19 0.46
N ARG A 183 8.37 13.18 0.75
CA ARG A 183 8.49 12.57 2.08
C ARG A 183 9.95 12.41 2.44
N LYS A 184 10.33 12.90 3.61
CA LYS A 184 11.64 12.63 4.19
C LYS A 184 11.72 11.16 4.64
N ARG A 185 12.86 10.54 4.38
CA ARG A 185 13.25 9.20 4.81
C ARG A 185 14.55 9.28 5.61
N GLU A 186 15.00 8.19 6.19
CA GLU A 186 16.26 8.15 6.95
C GLU A 186 17.47 8.51 6.08
N SER A 187 17.49 8.08 4.81
CA SER A 187 18.58 8.28 3.86
C SER A 187 18.27 9.25 2.71
N GLY A 188 17.36 10.22 2.92
CA GLY A 188 17.03 11.18 1.86
C GLY A 188 15.53 11.43 1.70
N TYR A 189 15.04 11.47 0.47
CA TYR A 189 13.65 11.84 0.16
C TYR A 189 13.02 10.90 -0.84
N GLN A 190 11.74 10.63 -0.63
CA GLN A 190 10.86 9.91 -1.53
C GLN A 190 9.88 10.89 -2.17
N LEU A 191 9.92 11.01 -3.48
CA LEU A 191 9.09 11.89 -4.26
C LEU A 191 8.10 11.09 -5.12
N GLY A 192 6.84 11.52 -5.13
CA GLY A 192 5.85 11.04 -6.10
C GLY A 192 5.69 12.09 -7.20
N VAL A 193 5.93 11.70 -8.43
CA VAL A 193 5.82 12.56 -9.60
C VAL A 193 4.70 12.06 -10.49
N GLN A 194 3.74 12.94 -10.78
CA GLN A 194 2.73 12.70 -11.81
C GLN A 194 3.31 13.13 -13.15
N LEU A 195 3.26 12.27 -14.14
CA LEU A 195 3.78 12.54 -15.48
C LEU A 195 2.67 13.05 -16.40
N ASN A 196 3.03 14.00 -17.27
CA ASN A 196 2.19 14.52 -18.33
C ASN A 196 2.51 13.79 -19.64
N THR A 197 2.17 12.50 -19.68
CA THR A 197 2.42 11.65 -20.86
C THR A 197 1.16 10.86 -21.18
N SER A 198 1.03 10.40 -22.42
CA SER A 198 -0.06 9.52 -22.80
C SER A 198 0.16 8.11 -22.23
N GLU A 199 -0.92 7.42 -21.90
CA GLU A 199 -0.86 6.02 -21.45
C GLU A 199 -0.13 5.14 -22.47
N ASN A 200 -0.33 5.40 -23.77
CA ASN A 200 0.30 4.63 -24.84
C ASN A 200 1.82 4.81 -24.83
N GLU A 201 2.31 6.05 -24.69
CA GLU A 201 3.74 6.35 -24.63
C GLU A 201 4.41 5.69 -23.43
N MET A 202 3.75 5.75 -22.26
CA MET A 202 4.26 5.10 -21.06
C MET A 202 4.21 3.58 -21.18
N ASN A 203 3.17 3.00 -21.78
CA ASN A 203 3.09 1.56 -22.05
C ASN A 203 4.23 1.09 -22.96
N VAL A 204 4.56 1.85 -24.00
CA VAL A 204 5.69 1.54 -24.90
C VAL A 204 7.00 1.59 -24.11
N PHE A 205 7.23 2.65 -23.32
CA PHE A 205 8.43 2.77 -22.47
C PHE A 205 8.57 1.58 -21.51
N MET A 206 7.46 1.21 -20.81
CA MET A 206 7.48 0.13 -19.84
C MET A 206 7.75 -1.22 -20.48
N LYS A 207 7.18 -1.50 -21.64
CA LYS A 207 7.45 -2.73 -22.41
C LYS A 207 8.90 -2.83 -22.85
N GLU A 208 9.48 -1.74 -23.31
CA GLU A 208 10.87 -1.72 -23.79
C GLU A 208 11.93 -1.84 -22.68
N HIS A 209 11.63 -1.38 -21.47
CA HIS A 209 12.63 -1.21 -20.42
C HIS A 209 12.38 -2.05 -19.15
N LEU A 210 11.15 -2.49 -18.90
CA LEU A 210 10.80 -3.20 -17.68
C LEU A 210 10.44 -4.68 -17.91
N ILE A 211 10.16 -5.07 -19.15
CA ILE A 211 9.89 -6.47 -19.50
C ILE A 211 11.12 -7.00 -20.19
N ASP A 212 11.84 -7.90 -19.54
CA ASP A 212 12.91 -8.66 -20.16
C ASP A 212 12.31 -9.77 -21.00
N LEU A 213 12.16 -9.51 -22.30
CA LEU A 213 11.61 -10.46 -23.25
C LEU A 213 12.47 -11.72 -23.39
N SER A 214 13.76 -11.64 -23.07
CA SER A 214 14.66 -12.80 -23.15
C SER A 214 14.35 -13.88 -22.10
N VAL A 215 13.72 -13.48 -20.98
CA VAL A 215 13.28 -14.41 -19.92
C VAL A 215 11.97 -15.12 -20.30
N LEU A 216 11.20 -14.57 -21.24
CA LEU A 216 9.91 -15.11 -21.67
C LEU A 216 10.04 -16.07 -22.86
N GLU A 217 11.18 -16.12 -23.54
CA GLU A 217 11.42 -16.99 -24.71
C GLU A 217 11.96 -18.39 -24.35
N ILE A 218 12.13 -18.71 -23.07
CA ILE A 218 12.59 -20.05 -22.64
C ILE A 218 11.37 -20.91 -22.28
N THR A 219 10.58 -21.30 -23.28
CA THR A 219 9.77 -22.52 -23.25
C THR A 219 9.33 -22.87 -24.69
N SER A 220 10.21 -23.52 -25.37
CA SER A 220 9.85 -24.33 -26.57
C SER A 220 10.45 -25.70 -26.39
#